data_65670bcf0698cc793bce205daaed0c2f
#
_entry.id   65670bcf0698cc793bce205daaed0c2f
#
_cell.length_a   1.000
_cell.length_b   1.000
_cell.length_c   1.000
_cell.angle_alpha   90.00
_cell.angle_beta   90.00
_cell.angle_gamma   90.00
#
_symmetry.space_group_name_H-M   'P 1'
#
loop_
_entity.id
_entity.type
_entity.pdbx_description
1 polymer ?
#
loop_
_entity_poly.entity_id
_entity_poly.type
_entity_poly.pdbx_seq_one_letter_code
_entity_poly.pdbx_strand_id
1 'polypeptide(L)'
;MVEMWVNRSKWSNQLLRLLGWMLMFNMILSACSLVGVRAWEEPAYQTKLNDGKFEIREYQPYLVAEVYMEGEDFEQASGDGFRILADYIFGNNLSRSSAVQMAGKAEKESESIAMTAPVQMDQGEQSNQWRMAFSLPSKWNLETVPIPNDQRVQLREVPAEKVVVLQFSGLMGVDDMKEREQQLRQWVANQQIEVQGTVRTARYDPPWTLPFLRENEVQLKVKD
;
A
#
# COMPACT_ATOMS: atom_id res chain seq x y z
N MET A 1 -63.09 22.18 13.30
CA MET A 1 -61.92 22.96 12.75
C MET A 1 -60.65 22.84 13.59
N VAL A 2 -60.70 22.25 14.78
CA VAL A 2 -59.53 22.11 15.67
C VAL A 2 -58.71 20.83 15.42
N GLU A 3 -59.32 19.74 14.96
CA GLU A 3 -58.61 18.45 14.74
C GLU A 3 -57.66 18.43 13.55
N MET A 4 -57.87 19.30 12.57
CA MET A 4 -57.03 19.34 11.36
C MET A 4 -55.68 20.04 11.58
N TRP A 5 -55.55 20.85 12.67
CA TRP A 5 -54.31 21.56 13.02
C TRP A 5 -53.32 20.68 13.83
N VAL A 6 -53.85 19.76 14.65
CA VAL A 6 -53.00 18.87 15.48
C VAL A 6 -52.28 17.84 14.64
N ASN A 7 -52.84 17.46 13.51
CA ASN A 7 -52.24 16.43 12.65
C ASN A 7 -51.04 16.94 11.82
N ARG A 8 -51.04 18.24 11.46
CA ARG A 8 -49.91 18.86 10.72
C ARG A 8 -48.62 18.94 11.53
N SER A 9 -48.69 19.17 12.83
CA SER A 9 -47.52 19.29 13.69
C SER A 9 -46.85 17.93 13.95
N LYS A 10 -47.58 16.85 13.96
CA LYS A 10 -47.04 15.49 14.10
C LYS A 10 -46.29 15.02 12.86
N TRP A 11 -46.80 15.39 11.69
CA TRP A 11 -46.16 15.04 10.40
C TRP A 11 -44.84 15.83 10.17
N SER A 12 -44.79 17.10 10.54
CA SER A 12 -43.59 17.91 10.46
C SER A 12 -42.45 17.39 11.36
N ASN A 13 -42.82 16.97 12.59
CA ASN A 13 -41.85 16.41 13.53
C ASN A 13 -41.33 15.01 13.10
N GLN A 14 -42.15 14.21 12.42
CA GLN A 14 -41.72 12.93 11.87
C GLN A 14 -40.79 13.13 10.67
N LEU A 15 -41.08 14.05 9.77
CA LEU A 15 -40.22 14.43 8.64
C LEU A 15 -38.86 14.97 9.08
N LEU A 16 -38.85 15.85 10.11
CA LEU A 16 -37.62 16.37 10.71
C LEU A 16 -36.77 15.27 11.35
N ARG A 17 -37.40 14.30 12.01
CA ARG A 17 -36.68 13.13 12.56
C ARG A 17 -36.10 12.22 11.46
N LEU A 18 -36.83 11.95 10.41
CA LEU A 18 -36.38 11.16 9.27
C LEU A 18 -35.20 11.84 8.52
N LEU A 19 -35.29 13.17 8.33
CA LEU A 19 -34.21 13.96 7.77
C LEU A 19 -32.95 13.94 8.66
N GLY A 20 -33.14 14.05 9.99
CA GLY A 20 -32.05 13.93 10.96
C GLY A 20 -31.37 12.57 10.92
N TRP A 21 -32.13 11.48 10.84
CA TRP A 21 -31.60 10.13 10.70
C TRP A 21 -30.88 9.91 9.37
N MET A 22 -31.40 10.47 8.28
CA MET A 22 -30.78 10.41 6.96
C MET A 22 -29.46 11.17 6.89
N LEU A 23 -29.39 12.35 7.53
CA LEU A 23 -28.14 13.12 7.65
C LEU A 23 -27.11 12.40 8.52
N MET A 24 -27.54 11.82 9.63
CA MET A 24 -26.66 11.04 10.52
C MET A 24 -26.15 9.78 9.84
N PHE A 25 -26.97 9.09 9.04
CA PHE A 25 -26.58 7.92 8.27
C PHE A 25 -25.57 8.26 7.16
N ASN A 26 -25.74 9.40 6.46
CA ASN A 26 -24.76 9.88 5.49
C ASN A 26 -23.44 10.30 6.15
N MET A 27 -23.48 10.85 7.37
CA MET A 27 -22.28 11.20 8.13
C MET A 27 -21.48 9.95 8.55
N ILE A 28 -22.17 8.85 8.91
CA ILE A 28 -21.55 7.58 9.25
C ILE A 28 -20.91 6.91 8.01
N LEU A 29 -21.56 6.97 6.84
CA LEU A 29 -20.99 6.46 5.58
C LEU A 29 -19.76 7.26 5.13
N SER A 30 -19.71 8.55 5.38
CA SER A 30 -18.55 9.40 5.08
C SER A 30 -17.38 9.15 6.06
N ALA A 31 -17.66 8.73 7.30
CA ALA A 31 -16.64 8.40 8.29
C ALA A 31 -15.84 7.14 7.93
N CYS A 32 -16.43 6.18 7.21
CA CYS A 32 -15.70 4.98 6.75
C CYS A 32 -14.52 5.31 5.84
N SER A 33 -14.57 6.41 5.08
CA SER A 33 -13.46 6.85 4.23
C SER A 33 -12.32 7.52 4.99
N LEU A 34 -12.59 8.01 6.23
CA LEU A 34 -11.60 8.66 7.09
C LEU A 34 -10.88 7.67 8.03
N VAL A 35 -11.44 6.50 8.25
CA VAL A 35 -10.93 5.50 9.22
C VAL A 35 -10.11 4.41 8.54
N GLY A 36 -9.61 4.63 7.30
CA GLY A 36 -8.67 3.70 6.64
C GLY A 36 -9.18 2.24 6.64
N VAL A 37 -10.42 2.01 6.17
CA VAL A 37 -10.87 0.63 5.93
C VAL A 37 -9.98 0.06 4.83
N ARG A 38 -9.05 -0.81 5.18
CA ARG A 38 -8.16 -1.49 4.24
C ARG A 38 -8.97 -2.46 3.40
N ALA A 39 -9.15 -2.09 2.16
CA ALA A 39 -9.73 -2.95 1.13
C ALA A 39 -8.66 -3.38 0.11
N TRP A 40 -7.36 -3.17 0.45
CA TRP A 40 -6.26 -3.47 -0.45
C TRP A 40 -5.81 -4.91 -0.30
N GLU A 41 -5.50 -5.55 -1.41
CA GLU A 41 -4.83 -6.84 -1.42
C GLU A 41 -3.39 -6.68 -0.93
N GLU A 42 -2.92 -7.62 -0.11
CA GLU A 42 -1.56 -7.67 0.42
C GLU A 42 -0.89 -8.98 0.00
N PRO A 43 0.45 -9.01 -0.15
CA PRO A 43 1.18 -10.25 -0.35
C PRO A 43 0.91 -11.25 0.76
N ALA A 44 0.58 -12.49 0.40
CA ALA A 44 0.25 -13.53 1.38
C ALA A 44 1.46 -13.90 2.24
N TYR A 45 1.27 -13.96 3.55
CA TYR A 45 2.28 -14.40 4.49
C TYR A 45 1.70 -15.23 5.65
N GLN A 46 2.59 -15.91 6.37
CA GLN A 46 2.29 -16.57 7.63
C GLN A 46 3.11 -15.93 8.75
N THR A 47 2.45 -15.51 9.81
CA THR A 47 3.13 -15.05 11.02
C THR A 47 3.69 -16.27 11.78
N LYS A 48 5.00 -16.33 11.93
CA LYS A 48 5.70 -17.40 12.66
C LYS A 48 5.94 -17.06 14.12
N LEU A 49 6.06 -15.76 14.43
CA LEU A 49 6.18 -15.24 15.77
C LEU A 49 5.50 -13.88 15.85
N ASN A 50 4.80 -13.64 16.95
CA ASN A 50 4.22 -12.34 17.27
C ASN A 50 4.65 -11.96 18.69
N ASP A 51 5.35 -10.83 18.82
CA ASP A 51 5.82 -10.27 20.09
C ASP A 51 5.44 -8.78 20.14
N GLY A 52 4.17 -8.52 20.38
CA GLY A 52 3.59 -7.18 20.38
C GLY A 52 3.71 -6.48 19.04
N LYS A 53 4.60 -5.47 18.95
CA LYS A 53 4.86 -4.73 17.70
C LYS A 53 5.87 -5.42 16.78
N PHE A 54 6.52 -6.48 17.24
CA PHE A 54 7.49 -7.25 16.45
C PHE A 54 6.87 -8.54 15.94
N GLU A 55 7.13 -8.87 14.68
CA GLU A 55 6.70 -10.11 14.06
C GLU A 55 7.81 -10.76 13.26
N ILE A 56 7.74 -12.08 13.13
CA ILE A 56 8.47 -12.81 12.09
C ILE A 56 7.44 -13.34 11.12
N ARG A 57 7.56 -12.95 9.87
CA ARG A 57 6.67 -13.36 8.79
C ARG A 57 7.41 -14.14 7.71
N GLU A 58 6.71 -15.12 7.16
CA GLU A 58 7.16 -15.89 5.99
C GLU A 58 6.22 -15.60 4.83
N TYR A 59 6.71 -14.80 3.88
CA TYR A 59 5.96 -14.41 2.70
C TYR A 59 6.00 -15.51 1.64
N GLN A 60 4.88 -15.72 0.96
CA GLN A 60 4.84 -16.49 -0.27
C GLN A 60 5.45 -15.67 -1.42
N PRO A 61 5.87 -16.29 -2.53
CA PRO A 61 6.30 -15.53 -3.71
C PRO A 61 5.21 -14.56 -4.16
N TYR A 62 5.61 -13.36 -4.56
CA TYR A 62 4.69 -12.34 -5.07
C TYR A 62 5.35 -11.48 -6.14
N LEU A 63 4.53 -10.86 -6.98
CA LEU A 63 4.99 -10.00 -8.07
C LEU A 63 5.04 -8.55 -7.61
N VAL A 64 6.06 -7.82 -8.04
CA VAL A 64 6.20 -6.38 -7.83
C VAL A 64 6.43 -5.64 -9.13
N ALA A 65 5.94 -4.40 -9.19
CA ALA A 65 6.44 -3.38 -10.08
C ALA A 65 7.36 -2.46 -9.26
N GLU A 66 8.58 -2.27 -9.71
CA GLU A 66 9.58 -1.49 -8.97
C GLU A 66 10.27 -0.46 -9.85
N VAL A 67 10.76 0.61 -9.23
CA VAL A 67 11.51 1.67 -9.87
C VAL A 67 12.66 2.11 -8.97
N TYR A 68 13.76 2.48 -9.61
CA TYR A 68 14.94 3.00 -8.94
C TYR A 68 15.05 4.49 -9.21
N MET A 69 15.22 5.29 -8.15
CA MET A 69 15.40 6.73 -8.20
C MET A 69 16.79 7.07 -7.68
N GLU A 70 17.50 7.92 -8.40
CA GLU A 70 18.77 8.47 -7.95
C GLU A 70 18.53 9.71 -7.07
N GLY A 71 19.37 9.91 -6.08
CA GLY A 71 19.34 11.05 -5.16
C GLY A 71 19.36 10.65 -3.70
N GLU A 72 19.73 11.60 -2.85
CA GLU A 72 19.85 11.41 -1.41
C GLU A 72 18.55 11.73 -0.65
N ASP A 73 17.65 12.52 -1.27
CA ASP A 73 16.41 12.98 -0.65
C ASP A 73 15.33 11.90 -0.72
N PHE A 74 15.03 11.33 0.43
CA PHE A 74 14.01 10.30 0.60
C PHE A 74 12.60 10.77 0.22
N GLU A 75 12.21 11.98 0.61
CA GLU A 75 10.85 12.48 0.34
C GLU A 75 10.65 12.76 -1.15
N GLN A 76 11.64 13.32 -1.81
CA GLN A 76 11.62 13.53 -3.25
C GLN A 76 11.57 12.19 -3.98
N ALA A 77 12.45 11.25 -3.65
CA ALA A 77 12.49 9.91 -4.24
C ALA A 77 11.15 9.19 -4.03
N SER A 78 10.56 9.31 -2.82
CA SER A 78 9.26 8.71 -2.49
C SER A 78 8.15 9.28 -3.39
N GLY A 79 8.10 10.60 -3.58
CA GLY A 79 7.12 11.26 -4.46
C GLY A 79 7.28 10.89 -5.93
N ASP A 80 8.51 10.85 -6.42
CA ASP A 80 8.82 10.53 -7.81
C ASP A 80 8.54 9.06 -8.13
N GLY A 81 8.99 8.14 -7.28
CA GLY A 81 8.74 6.71 -7.43
C GLY A 81 7.25 6.37 -7.41
N PHE A 82 6.52 6.96 -6.46
CA PHE A 82 5.07 6.76 -6.39
C PHE A 82 4.36 7.21 -7.67
N ARG A 83 4.72 8.38 -8.21
CA ARG A 83 4.10 8.90 -9.45
C ARG A 83 4.35 7.97 -10.63
N ILE A 84 5.57 7.45 -10.79
CA ILE A 84 5.92 6.54 -11.88
C ILE A 84 5.14 5.23 -11.77
N LEU A 85 5.10 4.62 -10.59
CA LEU A 85 4.41 3.35 -10.38
C LEU A 85 2.88 3.49 -10.43
N ALA A 86 2.35 4.61 -9.92
CA ALA A 86 0.92 4.91 -10.02
C ALA A 86 0.49 5.10 -11.49
N ASP A 87 1.27 5.82 -12.29
CA ASP A 87 1.02 5.99 -13.72
C ASP A 87 0.97 4.63 -14.43
N TYR A 88 1.88 3.73 -14.14
CA TYR A 88 1.87 2.36 -14.65
C TYR A 88 0.59 1.60 -14.32
N ILE A 89 0.19 1.55 -13.05
CA ILE A 89 -0.99 0.78 -12.62
C ILE A 89 -2.31 1.40 -13.09
N PHE A 90 -2.35 2.71 -13.32
CA PHE A 90 -3.56 3.41 -13.80
C PHE A 90 -3.68 3.48 -15.33
N GLY A 91 -2.81 2.78 -16.07
CA GLY A 91 -3.02 2.55 -17.50
C GLY A 91 -1.88 2.99 -18.42
N ASN A 92 -0.77 3.53 -17.90
CA ASN A 92 0.42 3.75 -18.74
C ASN A 92 1.17 2.44 -18.98
N ASN A 93 0.44 1.50 -19.58
CA ASN A 93 0.91 0.15 -19.87
C ASN A 93 0.28 -0.37 -21.17
N LEU A 94 0.72 -1.52 -21.60
CA LEU A 94 0.20 -2.26 -22.72
C LEU A 94 -0.36 -3.60 -22.24
N SER A 95 -1.65 -3.85 -22.45
CA SER A 95 -2.24 -5.15 -22.18
C SER A 95 -1.54 -6.25 -22.96
N ARG A 96 -1.28 -7.39 -22.33
CA ARG A 96 -0.65 -8.56 -22.98
C ARG A 96 -1.50 -9.11 -24.13
N SER A 97 -2.82 -9.04 -24.04
CA SER A 97 -3.73 -9.43 -25.11
C SER A 97 -3.53 -8.59 -26.37
N SER A 98 -3.35 -7.28 -26.19
CA SER A 98 -3.05 -6.37 -27.31
C SER A 98 -1.65 -6.53 -27.86
N ALA A 99 -0.66 -6.86 -27.01
CA ALA A 99 0.70 -7.11 -27.46
C ALA A 99 0.80 -8.32 -28.41
N VAL A 100 0.00 -9.37 -28.16
CA VAL A 100 -0.07 -10.54 -29.04
C VAL A 100 -0.76 -10.22 -30.38
N GLN A 101 -1.74 -9.28 -30.38
CA GLN A 101 -2.48 -8.89 -31.59
C GLN A 101 -1.73 -7.88 -32.48
N MET A 102 -0.65 -7.26 -32.01
CA MET A 102 0.13 -6.29 -32.79
C MET A 102 0.82 -6.86 -34.04
N ALA A 103 0.80 -8.18 -34.24
CA ALA A 103 1.14 -8.79 -35.54
C ALA A 103 0.11 -8.45 -36.65
N GLY A 104 -1.04 -7.84 -36.31
CA GLY A 104 -2.07 -7.38 -37.22
C GLY A 104 -2.89 -6.24 -36.63
N LYS A 105 -2.48 -4.97 -36.84
CA LYS A 105 -3.23 -3.71 -36.60
C LYS A 105 -4.32 -3.76 -35.50
N ALA A 106 -3.94 -3.75 -34.25
CA ALA A 106 -4.86 -3.52 -33.12
C ALA A 106 -4.49 -2.22 -32.40
N GLU A 107 -5.50 -1.52 -31.88
CA GLU A 107 -5.29 -0.38 -30.97
C GLU A 107 -4.54 -0.84 -29.73
N LYS A 108 -3.63 0.01 -29.23
CA LYS A 108 -2.93 -0.22 -27.96
C LYS A 108 -3.95 -0.11 -26.82
N GLU A 109 -4.41 -1.24 -26.31
CA GLU A 109 -5.27 -1.26 -25.14
C GLU A 109 -4.41 -1.22 -23.89
N SER A 110 -4.74 -0.30 -22.99
CA SER A 110 -4.19 -0.26 -21.64
C SER A 110 -5.08 -1.03 -20.67
N GLU A 111 -4.51 -1.46 -19.56
CA GLU A 111 -5.26 -2.19 -18.54
C GLU A 111 -5.01 -1.60 -17.15
N SER A 112 -6.08 -1.34 -16.41
CA SER A 112 -5.96 -0.85 -15.03
C SER A 112 -5.64 -2.01 -14.09
N ILE A 113 -4.57 -1.84 -13.31
CA ILE A 113 -4.17 -2.76 -12.26
C ILE A 113 -4.68 -2.20 -10.93
N ALA A 114 -5.34 -3.02 -10.13
CA ALA A 114 -5.83 -2.58 -8.82
C ALA A 114 -4.66 -2.23 -7.89
N MET A 115 -4.85 -1.16 -7.12
CA MET A 115 -3.88 -0.80 -6.07
C MET A 115 -3.83 -1.86 -4.99
N THR A 116 -2.66 -2.10 -4.46
CA THR A 116 -2.40 -3.03 -3.35
C THR A 116 -1.63 -2.32 -2.23
N ALA A 117 -1.46 -2.97 -1.12
CA ALA A 117 -0.60 -2.54 -0.02
C ALA A 117 0.39 -3.65 0.35
N PRO A 118 1.51 -3.32 0.94
CA PRO A 118 2.04 -1.98 1.18
C PRO A 118 2.79 -1.39 -0.02
N VAL A 119 3.00 -0.08 0.01
CA VAL A 119 4.05 0.59 -0.77
C VAL A 119 5.37 0.37 -0.04
N GLN A 120 6.31 -0.31 -0.68
CA GLN A 120 7.62 -0.62 -0.11
C GLN A 120 8.67 0.35 -0.63
N MET A 121 9.63 0.72 0.24
CA MET A 121 10.77 1.54 -0.13
C MET A 121 12.00 1.15 0.69
N ASP A 122 13.15 1.05 0.02
CA ASP A 122 14.45 0.79 0.63
C ASP A 122 15.56 1.49 -0.14
N GLN A 123 16.76 1.50 0.45
CA GLN A 123 17.95 1.90 -0.30
C GLN A 123 18.25 0.84 -1.35
N GLY A 124 18.48 1.31 -2.60
CA GLY A 124 18.96 0.48 -3.67
C GLY A 124 20.39 -0.04 -3.41
N GLU A 125 20.94 -0.73 -4.40
CA GLU A 125 22.30 -1.27 -4.28
C GLU A 125 23.39 -0.20 -4.17
N GLN A 126 23.11 1.01 -4.68
CA GLN A 126 24.00 2.16 -4.61
C GLN A 126 23.58 3.08 -3.46
N SER A 127 24.55 3.68 -2.77
CA SER A 127 24.33 4.48 -1.56
C SER A 127 23.44 5.72 -1.76
N ASN A 128 23.33 6.23 -3.00
CA ASN A 128 22.50 7.37 -3.36
C ASN A 128 21.27 6.98 -4.21
N GLN A 129 20.83 5.74 -4.10
CA GLN A 129 19.71 5.20 -4.85
C GLN A 129 18.61 4.72 -3.92
N TRP A 130 17.38 5.04 -4.26
CA TRP A 130 16.18 4.53 -3.59
C TRP A 130 15.43 3.59 -4.53
N ARG A 131 14.96 2.47 -4.01
CA ARG A 131 14.04 1.59 -4.70
C ARG A 131 12.65 1.75 -4.09
N MET A 132 11.65 1.94 -4.94
CA MET A 132 10.24 1.82 -4.54
C MET A 132 9.60 0.64 -5.27
N ALA A 133 8.74 -0.10 -4.58
CA ALA A 133 8.02 -1.22 -5.16
C ALA A 133 6.55 -1.23 -4.71
N PHE A 134 5.66 -1.50 -5.68
CA PHE A 134 4.27 -1.86 -5.44
C PHE A 134 4.13 -3.37 -5.61
N SER A 135 3.60 -4.06 -4.63
CA SER A 135 3.13 -5.42 -4.86
C SER A 135 2.01 -5.38 -5.89
N LEU A 136 1.86 -6.41 -6.70
CA LEU A 136 0.79 -6.50 -7.68
C LEU A 136 -0.24 -7.55 -7.25
N PRO A 137 -1.52 -7.39 -7.63
CA PRO A 137 -2.55 -8.37 -7.30
C PRO A 137 -2.16 -9.79 -7.69
N SER A 138 -2.50 -10.77 -6.85
CA SER A 138 -2.13 -12.17 -7.00
C SER A 138 -2.64 -12.84 -8.28
N LYS A 139 -3.62 -12.23 -8.95
CA LYS A 139 -4.12 -12.67 -10.26
C LYS A 139 -3.07 -12.53 -11.39
N TRP A 140 -2.02 -11.73 -11.19
CA TRP A 140 -0.99 -11.47 -12.18
C TRP A 140 0.27 -12.33 -11.95
N ASN A 141 0.90 -12.70 -13.04
CA ASN A 141 2.24 -13.25 -13.09
C ASN A 141 3.06 -12.54 -14.19
N LEU A 142 4.35 -12.84 -14.33
CA LEU A 142 5.22 -12.18 -15.31
C LEU A 142 4.75 -12.34 -16.77
N GLU A 143 3.97 -13.38 -17.07
CA GLU A 143 3.47 -13.66 -18.42
C GLU A 143 2.16 -12.90 -18.73
N THR A 144 1.36 -12.59 -17.69
CA THR A 144 0.01 -12.01 -17.85
C THR A 144 -0.08 -10.55 -17.48
N VAL A 145 0.80 -10.05 -16.62
CA VAL A 145 0.81 -8.64 -16.17
C VAL A 145 1.04 -7.70 -17.35
N PRO A 146 0.31 -6.57 -17.47
CA PRO A 146 0.51 -5.58 -18.52
C PRO A 146 1.97 -5.09 -18.59
N ILE A 147 2.45 -4.83 -19.80
CA ILE A 147 3.82 -4.38 -20.04
C ILE A 147 3.92 -2.88 -19.74
N PRO A 148 4.84 -2.42 -18.89
CA PRO A 148 5.04 -0.99 -18.66
C PRO A 148 5.45 -0.25 -19.93
N ASN A 149 4.85 0.92 -20.19
CA ASN A 149 5.32 1.81 -21.25
C ASN A 149 6.56 2.61 -20.83
N ASP A 150 6.68 2.90 -19.53
CA ASP A 150 7.86 3.55 -18.96
C ASP A 150 8.94 2.50 -18.67
N GLN A 151 10.09 2.63 -19.35
CA GLN A 151 11.21 1.69 -19.23
C GLN A 151 11.87 1.68 -17.84
N ARG A 152 11.60 2.68 -17.00
CA ARG A 152 12.08 2.72 -15.61
C ARG A 152 11.36 1.73 -14.73
N VAL A 153 10.12 1.35 -15.06
CA VAL A 153 9.34 0.37 -14.31
C VAL A 153 9.80 -1.04 -14.67
N GLN A 154 10.27 -1.75 -13.66
CA GLN A 154 10.71 -3.14 -13.78
C GLN A 154 9.70 -4.06 -13.08
N LEU A 155 9.43 -5.18 -13.71
CA LEU A 155 8.56 -6.23 -13.16
C LEU A 155 9.43 -7.36 -12.64
N ARG A 156 9.24 -7.74 -11.38
CA ARG A 156 10.07 -8.78 -10.75
C ARG A 156 9.22 -9.64 -9.80
N GLU A 157 9.50 -10.94 -9.83
CA GLU A 157 9.01 -11.86 -8.81
C GLU A 157 9.92 -11.81 -7.58
N VAL A 158 9.34 -11.54 -6.43
CA VAL A 158 10.00 -11.68 -5.13
C VAL A 158 9.83 -13.13 -4.70
N PRO A 159 10.90 -13.90 -4.50
CA PRO A 159 10.80 -15.28 -4.02
C PRO A 159 10.25 -15.30 -2.57
N ALA A 160 9.83 -16.47 -2.13
CA ALA A 160 9.48 -16.67 -0.73
C ALA A 160 10.61 -16.16 0.16
N GLU A 161 10.27 -15.35 1.16
CA GLU A 161 11.25 -14.77 2.07
C GLU A 161 10.73 -14.72 3.50
N LYS A 162 11.64 -14.89 4.46
CA LYS A 162 11.34 -14.65 5.87
C LYS A 162 11.84 -13.26 6.25
N VAL A 163 10.98 -12.49 6.91
CA VAL A 163 11.32 -11.13 7.35
C VAL A 163 10.97 -10.94 8.82
N VAL A 164 11.74 -10.12 9.49
CA VAL A 164 11.38 -9.54 10.78
C VAL A 164 10.77 -8.17 10.54
N VAL A 165 9.71 -7.87 11.26
CA VAL A 165 8.87 -6.68 11.08
C VAL A 165 8.74 -5.95 12.40
N LEU A 166 8.84 -4.62 12.38
CA LEU A 166 8.41 -3.74 13.45
C LEU A 166 7.28 -2.85 12.93
N GLN A 167 6.10 -3.01 13.54
CA GLN A 167 4.91 -2.20 13.23
C GLN A 167 4.88 -0.93 14.09
N PHE A 168 4.44 0.18 13.50
CA PHE A 168 4.24 1.44 14.21
C PHE A 168 3.23 2.35 13.49
N SER A 169 2.67 3.30 14.23
CA SER A 169 1.79 4.35 13.68
C SER A 169 2.53 5.68 13.64
N GLY A 170 2.04 6.62 12.84
CA GLY A 170 2.57 7.97 12.77
C GLY A 170 3.05 8.37 11.37
N LEU A 171 3.86 9.40 11.34
CA LEU A 171 4.60 9.79 10.14
C LEU A 171 5.81 8.89 9.99
N MET A 172 6.34 8.84 8.78
CA MET A 172 7.57 8.12 8.47
C MET A 172 8.46 9.02 7.61
N GLY A 173 9.40 9.69 8.28
CA GLY A 173 10.52 10.38 7.66
C GLY A 173 11.81 9.58 7.81
N VAL A 174 12.92 10.14 7.35
CA VAL A 174 14.25 9.48 7.41
C VAL A 174 14.68 9.20 8.85
N ASP A 175 14.45 10.14 9.77
CA ASP A 175 14.84 9.97 11.15
C ASP A 175 13.96 8.93 11.87
N ASP A 176 12.67 8.93 11.62
CA ASP A 176 11.75 7.88 12.12
C ASP A 176 12.19 6.50 11.62
N MET A 177 12.53 6.39 10.33
CA MET A 177 13.01 5.13 9.74
C MET A 177 14.27 4.63 10.44
N LYS A 178 15.27 5.50 10.66
CA LYS A 178 16.53 5.15 11.35
C LYS A 178 16.28 4.70 12.78
N GLU A 179 15.42 5.42 13.52
CA GLU A 179 15.06 5.05 14.89
C GLU A 179 14.38 3.67 14.94
N ARG A 180 13.43 3.42 14.05
CA ARG A 180 12.71 2.14 13.96
C ARG A 180 13.62 1.00 13.52
N GLU A 181 14.53 1.26 12.58
CA GLU A 181 15.56 0.29 12.19
C GLU A 181 16.44 -0.09 13.37
N GLN A 182 16.89 0.87 14.15
CA GLN A 182 17.72 0.60 15.33
C GLN A 182 16.94 -0.25 16.35
N GLN A 183 15.67 0.07 16.62
CA GLN A 183 14.82 -0.73 17.50
C GLN A 183 14.66 -2.17 16.99
N LEU A 184 14.43 -2.34 15.69
CA LEU A 184 14.28 -3.65 15.08
C LEU A 184 15.58 -4.46 15.18
N ARG A 185 16.72 -3.86 14.85
CA ARG A 185 18.04 -4.52 14.93
C ARG A 185 18.39 -4.93 16.36
N GLN A 186 18.04 -4.11 17.36
CA GLN A 186 18.25 -4.47 18.77
C GLN A 186 17.37 -5.67 19.17
N TRP A 187 16.10 -5.69 18.76
CA TRP A 187 15.22 -6.82 19.04
C TRP A 187 15.73 -8.12 18.37
N VAL A 188 16.12 -8.04 17.10
CA VAL A 188 16.71 -9.14 16.32
C VAL A 188 17.95 -9.71 17.01
N ALA A 189 18.86 -8.84 17.50
CA ALA A 189 20.06 -9.26 18.22
C ALA A 189 19.71 -10.02 19.51
N ASN A 190 18.72 -9.54 20.27
CA ASN A 190 18.26 -10.20 21.48
C ASN A 190 17.63 -11.58 21.20
N GLN A 191 17.01 -11.75 20.03
CA GLN A 191 16.45 -13.03 19.58
C GLN A 191 17.47 -13.95 18.90
N GLN A 192 18.73 -13.50 18.76
CA GLN A 192 19.80 -14.24 18.07
C GLN A 192 19.44 -14.59 16.61
N ILE A 193 18.71 -13.71 15.93
CA ILE A 193 18.32 -13.87 14.53
C ILE A 193 19.34 -13.18 13.65
N GLU A 194 19.87 -13.86 12.63
CA GLU A 194 20.72 -13.24 11.62
C GLU A 194 19.85 -12.59 10.53
N VAL A 195 20.12 -11.34 10.21
CA VAL A 195 19.44 -10.59 9.16
C VAL A 195 20.43 -10.10 8.11
N GLN A 196 19.94 -9.83 6.90
CA GLN A 196 20.75 -9.37 5.78
C GLN A 196 20.07 -8.21 5.03
N GLY A 197 20.87 -7.46 4.28
CA GLY A 197 20.40 -6.36 3.44
C GLY A 197 20.11 -5.07 4.21
N THR A 198 19.53 -4.12 3.47
CA THR A 198 19.08 -2.83 3.96
C THR A 198 17.67 -2.94 4.56
N VAL A 199 17.32 -1.99 5.45
CA VAL A 199 15.96 -1.90 5.98
C VAL A 199 15.00 -1.50 4.86
N ARG A 200 13.85 -2.17 4.83
CA ARG A 200 12.73 -1.86 3.94
C ARG A 200 11.63 -1.22 4.76
N THR A 201 11.11 -0.10 4.30
CA THR A 201 9.89 0.50 4.83
C THR A 201 8.68 -0.02 4.07
N ALA A 202 7.54 -0.10 4.76
CA ALA A 202 6.26 -0.50 4.17
C ALA A 202 5.16 0.42 4.70
N ARG A 203 4.45 1.10 3.78
CA ARG A 203 3.36 2.02 4.09
C ARG A 203 2.05 1.43 3.58
N TYR A 204 1.06 1.31 4.47
CA TYR A 204 -0.22 0.67 4.16
C TYR A 204 -1.34 1.66 3.87
N ASP A 205 -1.21 2.88 4.33
CA ASP A 205 -2.27 3.88 4.29
C ASP A 205 -1.97 5.02 3.33
N PRO A 206 -3.02 5.58 2.69
CA PRO A 206 -2.89 6.75 1.83
C PRO A 206 -2.46 7.99 2.64
N PRO A 207 -1.85 9.00 1.97
CA PRO A 207 -1.27 10.16 2.64
C PRO A 207 -2.28 11.04 3.40
N TRP A 208 -3.57 10.96 3.08
CA TRP A 208 -4.65 11.68 3.79
C TRP A 208 -5.15 11.00 5.06
N THR A 209 -4.72 9.74 5.34
CA THR A 209 -5.02 9.07 6.60
C THR A 209 -4.37 9.84 7.76
N LEU A 210 -5.12 10.03 8.85
CA LEU A 210 -4.60 10.72 10.03
C LEU A 210 -3.35 10.00 10.57
N PRO A 211 -2.28 10.70 10.94
CA PRO A 211 -1.01 10.07 11.28
C PRO A 211 -1.11 8.95 12.32
N PHE A 212 -1.89 9.14 13.38
CA PHE A 212 -2.04 8.14 14.45
C PHE A 212 -2.87 6.90 14.04
N LEU A 213 -3.53 6.94 12.86
CA LEU A 213 -4.24 5.79 12.27
C LEU A 213 -3.43 5.09 11.19
N ARG A 214 -2.29 5.68 10.78
CA ARG A 214 -1.44 5.06 9.77
C ARG A 214 -0.75 3.85 10.33
N GLU A 215 -0.66 2.80 9.52
CA GLU A 215 0.19 1.67 9.76
C GLU A 215 1.41 1.73 8.86
N ASN A 216 2.54 1.66 9.51
CA ASN A 216 3.84 1.62 8.87
C ASN A 216 4.63 0.47 9.44
N GLU A 217 5.56 -0.01 8.66
CA GLU A 217 6.50 -1.03 9.09
C GLU A 217 7.91 -0.70 8.66
N VAL A 218 8.87 -1.14 9.45
CA VAL A 218 10.23 -1.39 9.00
C VAL A 218 10.49 -2.89 9.03
N GLN A 219 11.16 -3.38 8.01
CA GLN A 219 11.33 -4.80 7.76
C GLN A 219 12.80 -5.11 7.45
N LEU A 220 13.32 -6.23 7.95
CA LEU A 220 14.64 -6.77 7.62
C LEU A 220 14.50 -8.22 7.19
N LYS A 221 15.19 -8.58 6.10
CA LYS A 221 15.21 -9.97 5.63
C LYS A 221 16.04 -10.83 6.58
N VAL A 222 15.48 -11.98 6.98
CA VAL A 222 16.22 -13.00 7.72
C VAL A 222 17.20 -13.66 6.76
N LYS A 223 18.40 -13.94 7.25
CA LYS A 223 19.39 -14.72 6.50
C LYS A 223 18.99 -16.19 6.50
N ASP A 224 19.00 -16.80 5.33
CA ASP A 224 18.69 -18.21 5.13
C ASP A 224 19.73 -19.12 5.79
#